data_277dd65905795791f926972e13a60915
#
_entry.id   277dd65905795791f926972e13a60915
#
_cell.length_a   1.000
_cell.length_b   1.000
_cell.length_c   1.000
_cell.angle_alpha   90.00
_cell.angle_beta   90.00
_cell.angle_gamma   90.00
#
_symmetry.space_group_name_H-M   'P 1'
#
loop_
_entity.id
_entity.type
_entity.pdbx_description
1 polymer ?
#
loop_
_entity_poly.entity_id
_entity_poly.type
_entity_poly.pdbx_seq_one_letter_code
_entity_poly.pdbx_strand_id
1 'polypeptide(L)'
;MKSSAKHTGPEASTAPIDAAWESIRTGLRRDLGARTFDGWLRPAELGQFDPASGMLDIVMPSQFMADWVTSHFGERLGLAWKTVLPVVREIRVLAAVDAPRPSPFLILDESPPPAERDPNAPNFDPRYRFETFIVGKANEVAATAAQTLATSQTVGFNPLFIHGGTGRGKTHLLHAIGHTFLANNRGARVVSMSAEKFMVEFIRALKDNDTIGFKQRLRSADLLLIDDVQFIAGKDSTQEEFFHTMNEIITAGRRLVITSDR
;
A
#
# COMPACT_ATOMS: atom_id res chain seq x y z
N MET A 1 2.01 26.94 -52.75
CA MET A 1 1.52 25.58 -52.50
C MET A 1 2.53 24.91 -51.59
N LYS A 2 2.24 24.87 -50.28
CA LYS A 2 3.09 24.19 -49.25
C LYS A 2 2.31 22.99 -48.76
N SER A 3 2.80 21.82 -49.15
CA SER A 3 2.28 20.53 -48.71
C SER A 3 2.68 20.26 -47.25
N SER A 4 1.69 20.09 -46.38
CA SER A 4 1.87 19.73 -44.99
C SER A 4 1.93 18.24 -44.85
N ALA A 5 3.08 17.68 -44.65
CA ALA A 5 3.27 16.24 -44.39
C ALA A 5 2.86 15.98 -42.94
N LYS A 6 1.78 15.27 -42.71
CA LYS A 6 1.40 14.68 -41.43
C LYS A 6 2.36 13.55 -41.11
N HIS A 7 3.12 13.71 -40.06
CA HIS A 7 3.88 12.62 -39.44
C HIS A 7 2.89 11.74 -38.63
N THR A 8 2.48 10.66 -39.22
CA THR A 8 1.84 9.53 -38.55
C THR A 8 2.96 8.60 -38.08
N GLY A 9 3.31 8.66 -36.80
CA GLY A 9 4.13 7.62 -36.16
C GLY A 9 3.34 6.31 -36.09
N PRO A 10 3.98 5.14 -36.18
CA PRO A 10 3.27 3.87 -36.11
C PRO A 10 2.77 3.64 -34.69
N GLU A 11 1.45 3.68 -34.51
CA GLU A 11 0.79 3.06 -33.35
C GLU A 11 1.04 1.55 -33.46
N ALA A 12 1.98 1.04 -32.66
CA ALA A 12 2.18 -0.39 -32.51
C ALA A 12 0.87 -0.97 -31.93
N SER A 13 0.21 -1.80 -32.74
CA SER A 13 -1.03 -2.49 -32.36
C SER A 13 -0.82 -3.29 -31.06
N THR A 14 -1.38 -2.87 -29.96
CA THR A 14 -1.36 -3.56 -28.66
C THR A 14 -2.27 -4.78 -28.62
N ALA A 15 -3.17 -4.93 -29.60
CA ALA A 15 -4.15 -6.00 -29.67
C ALA A 15 -3.62 -7.45 -29.45
N PRO A 16 -2.42 -7.84 -29.94
CA PRO A 16 -1.86 -9.16 -29.65
C PRO A 16 -1.43 -9.34 -28.19
N ILE A 17 -0.96 -8.27 -27.54
CA ILE A 17 -0.50 -8.28 -26.14
C ILE A 17 -1.69 -8.39 -25.21
N ASP A 18 -2.77 -7.64 -25.46
CA ASP A 18 -4.00 -7.68 -24.67
C ASP A 18 -4.66 -9.06 -24.72
N ALA A 19 -4.75 -9.66 -25.92
CA ALA A 19 -5.29 -11.01 -26.08
C ALA A 19 -4.43 -12.07 -25.37
N ALA A 20 -3.11 -11.94 -25.46
CA ALA A 20 -2.17 -12.81 -24.73
C ALA A 20 -2.34 -12.67 -23.22
N TRP A 21 -2.51 -11.44 -22.72
CA TRP A 21 -2.72 -11.16 -21.30
C TRP A 21 -3.98 -11.85 -20.76
N GLU A 22 -5.10 -11.75 -21.45
CA GLU A 22 -6.34 -12.44 -21.04
C GLU A 22 -6.18 -13.96 -21.01
N SER A 23 -5.45 -14.53 -21.95
CA SER A 23 -5.13 -15.96 -21.96
C SER A 23 -4.26 -16.35 -20.76
N ILE A 24 -3.21 -15.57 -20.49
CA ILE A 24 -2.30 -15.77 -19.36
C ILE A 24 -3.05 -15.65 -18.02
N ARG A 25 -3.89 -14.63 -17.86
CA ARG A 25 -4.72 -14.44 -16.65
C ARG A 25 -5.61 -15.65 -16.40
N THR A 26 -6.25 -16.17 -17.44
CA THR A 26 -7.12 -17.34 -17.34
C THR A 26 -6.33 -18.58 -16.92
N GLY A 27 -5.15 -18.80 -17.51
CA GLY A 27 -4.25 -19.89 -17.16
C GLY A 27 -3.76 -19.79 -15.71
N LEU A 28 -3.24 -18.64 -15.32
CA LEU A 28 -2.75 -18.40 -13.95
C LEU A 28 -3.84 -18.54 -12.88
N ARG A 29 -5.07 -18.09 -13.19
CA ARG A 29 -6.20 -18.26 -12.27
C ARG A 29 -6.55 -19.73 -12.04
N ARG A 30 -6.45 -20.56 -13.08
CA ARG A 30 -6.67 -22.02 -12.98
C ARG A 30 -5.55 -22.68 -12.17
N ASP A 31 -4.29 -22.30 -12.43
CA ASP A 31 -3.11 -22.96 -11.88
C ASP A 31 -2.80 -22.55 -10.44
N LEU A 32 -3.10 -21.30 -10.06
CA LEU A 32 -2.87 -20.76 -8.72
C LEU A 32 -4.11 -20.82 -7.82
N GLY A 33 -5.26 -21.11 -8.39
CA GLY A 33 -6.55 -21.02 -7.72
C GLY A 33 -7.13 -19.60 -7.67
N ALA A 34 -8.45 -19.50 -7.67
CA ALA A 34 -9.16 -18.23 -7.76
C ALA A 34 -8.78 -17.26 -6.62
N ARG A 35 -8.64 -17.74 -5.38
CA ARG A 35 -8.28 -16.89 -4.22
C ARG A 35 -6.91 -16.23 -4.36
N THR A 36 -5.90 -17.00 -4.74
CA THR A 36 -4.54 -16.47 -4.92
C THR A 36 -4.47 -15.50 -6.09
N PHE A 37 -5.10 -15.85 -7.20
CA PHE A 37 -5.13 -15.01 -8.38
C PHE A 37 -5.87 -13.70 -8.13
N ASP A 38 -7.10 -13.78 -7.57
CA ASP A 38 -7.94 -12.60 -7.34
C ASP A 38 -7.32 -11.65 -6.28
N GLY A 39 -6.56 -12.17 -5.32
CA GLY A 39 -5.87 -11.37 -4.32
C GLY A 39 -4.59 -10.68 -4.81
N TRP A 40 -3.85 -11.29 -5.73
CA TRP A 40 -2.49 -10.82 -6.06
C TRP A 40 -2.30 -10.40 -7.52
N LEU A 41 -2.91 -11.11 -8.47
CA LEU A 41 -2.68 -10.89 -9.90
C LEU A 41 -3.84 -10.21 -10.63
N ARG A 42 -5.05 -10.26 -10.07
CA ARG A 42 -6.21 -9.57 -10.65
C ARG A 42 -6.01 -8.06 -10.82
N PRO A 43 -5.38 -7.34 -9.86
CA PRO A 43 -5.15 -5.90 -9.98
C PRO A 43 -4.02 -5.51 -10.94
N ALA A 44 -3.30 -6.50 -11.50
CA ALA A 44 -2.21 -6.23 -12.45
C ALA A 44 -2.74 -5.69 -13.77
N GLU A 45 -2.15 -4.59 -14.24
CA GLU A 45 -2.45 -3.95 -15.52
C GLU A 45 -1.25 -4.03 -16.45
N LEU A 46 -1.49 -4.00 -17.75
CA LEU A 46 -0.42 -3.93 -18.73
C LEU A 46 0.13 -2.50 -18.78
N GLY A 47 1.45 -2.38 -18.72
CA GLY A 47 2.19 -1.15 -18.93
C GLY A 47 2.71 -1.03 -20.37
N GLN A 48 3.91 -0.46 -20.51
CA GLN A 48 4.55 -0.26 -21.81
C GLN A 48 5.22 -1.53 -22.30
N PHE A 49 5.14 -1.77 -23.61
CA PHE A 49 5.92 -2.79 -24.30
C PHE A 49 6.97 -2.13 -25.19
N ASP A 50 8.23 -2.50 -24.99
CA ASP A 50 9.33 -2.09 -25.84
C ASP A 50 9.65 -3.18 -26.88
N PRO A 51 9.31 -2.99 -28.15
CA PRO A 51 9.57 -3.99 -29.19
C PRO A 51 11.07 -4.22 -29.46
N ALA A 52 11.93 -3.27 -29.15
CA ALA A 52 13.36 -3.39 -29.42
C ALA A 52 14.04 -4.34 -28.42
N SER A 53 13.74 -4.23 -27.16
CA SER A 53 14.25 -5.11 -26.09
C SER A 53 13.41 -6.37 -25.91
N GLY A 54 12.11 -6.32 -26.25
CA GLY A 54 11.13 -7.34 -25.92
C GLY A 54 10.69 -7.30 -24.46
N MET A 55 10.88 -6.16 -23.79
CA MET A 55 10.50 -5.96 -22.39
C MET A 55 9.06 -5.48 -22.29
N LEU A 56 8.28 -6.09 -21.39
CA LEU A 56 6.91 -5.71 -21.07
C LEU A 56 6.79 -5.31 -19.61
N ASP A 57 6.23 -4.14 -19.38
CA ASP A 57 5.90 -3.68 -18.05
C ASP A 57 4.54 -4.22 -17.60
N ILE A 58 4.48 -4.71 -16.36
CA ILE A 58 3.25 -5.07 -15.66
C ILE A 58 3.13 -4.12 -14.47
N VAL A 59 2.04 -3.36 -14.43
CA VAL A 59 1.84 -2.31 -13.43
C VAL A 59 0.94 -2.83 -12.31
N MET A 60 1.42 -2.70 -11.08
CA MET A 60 0.70 -3.07 -9.87
C MET A 60 0.23 -1.82 -9.13
N PRO A 61 -0.87 -1.87 -8.37
CA PRO A 61 -1.41 -0.72 -7.62
C PRO A 61 -0.45 -0.14 -6.58
N SER A 62 0.47 -0.93 -6.05
CA SER A 62 1.44 -0.49 -5.03
C SER A 62 2.80 -1.17 -5.21
N GLN A 63 3.87 -0.51 -4.72
CA GLN A 63 5.23 -1.07 -4.71
C GLN A 63 5.27 -2.44 -4.01
N PHE A 64 4.54 -2.57 -2.92
CA PHE A 64 4.43 -3.84 -2.22
C PHE A 64 3.90 -4.97 -3.10
N MET A 65 2.81 -4.73 -3.83
CA MET A 65 2.27 -5.75 -4.74
C MET A 65 3.24 -6.06 -5.87
N ALA A 66 3.98 -5.05 -6.37
CA ALA A 66 5.00 -5.23 -7.38
C ALA A 66 6.14 -6.15 -6.87
N ASP A 67 6.69 -5.85 -5.69
CA ASP A 67 7.76 -6.64 -5.07
C ASP A 67 7.31 -8.07 -4.75
N TRP A 68 6.09 -8.20 -4.21
CA TRP A 68 5.51 -9.51 -3.89
C TRP A 68 5.29 -10.35 -5.14
N VAL A 69 4.65 -9.79 -6.17
CA VAL A 69 4.40 -10.49 -7.44
C VAL A 69 5.71 -10.87 -8.11
N THR A 70 6.70 -9.98 -8.12
CA THR A 70 8.03 -10.27 -8.64
C THR A 70 8.66 -11.48 -7.94
N SER A 71 8.65 -11.47 -6.60
CA SER A 71 9.31 -12.50 -5.79
C SER A 71 8.62 -13.87 -5.84
N HIS A 72 7.29 -13.90 -5.96
CA HIS A 72 6.50 -15.14 -5.84
C HIS A 72 5.95 -15.66 -7.15
N PHE A 73 5.74 -14.77 -8.11
CA PHE A 73 5.11 -15.10 -9.40
C PHE A 73 5.91 -14.63 -10.60
N GLY A 74 7.02 -13.89 -10.43
CA GLY A 74 7.83 -13.34 -11.52
C GLY A 74 8.28 -14.39 -12.52
N GLU A 75 8.83 -15.50 -12.06
CA GLU A 75 9.26 -16.60 -12.95
C GLU A 75 8.08 -17.22 -13.70
N ARG A 76 6.95 -17.45 -13.02
CA ARG A 76 5.75 -18.03 -13.65
C ARG A 76 5.13 -17.09 -14.67
N LEU A 77 5.06 -15.80 -14.35
CA LEU A 77 4.61 -14.77 -15.29
C LEU A 77 5.52 -14.69 -16.51
N GLY A 78 6.84 -14.67 -16.31
CA GLY A 78 7.82 -14.64 -17.39
C GLY A 78 7.70 -15.87 -18.29
N LEU A 79 7.53 -17.06 -17.71
CA LEU A 79 7.35 -18.29 -18.47
C LEU A 79 6.03 -18.29 -19.25
N ALA A 80 4.93 -17.85 -18.63
CA ALA A 80 3.62 -17.75 -19.27
C ALA A 80 3.66 -16.80 -20.49
N TRP A 81 4.30 -15.65 -20.35
CA TRP A 81 4.47 -14.70 -21.46
C TRP A 81 5.32 -15.26 -22.58
N LYS A 82 6.46 -15.88 -22.28
CA LYS A 82 7.32 -16.51 -23.30
C LYS A 82 6.61 -17.63 -24.05
N THR A 83 5.69 -18.33 -23.39
CA THR A 83 4.93 -19.44 -24.00
C THR A 83 3.81 -18.92 -24.89
N VAL A 84 3.07 -17.88 -24.47
CA VAL A 84 1.88 -17.39 -25.19
C VAL A 84 2.28 -16.38 -26.28
N LEU A 85 3.27 -15.51 -26.00
CA LEU A 85 3.71 -14.48 -26.92
C LEU A 85 5.24 -14.34 -26.89
N PRO A 86 5.99 -15.13 -27.68
CA PRO A 86 7.46 -15.19 -27.63
C PRO A 86 8.21 -13.88 -27.95
N VAL A 87 7.51 -12.88 -28.50
CA VAL A 87 8.09 -11.55 -28.71
C VAL A 87 8.37 -10.83 -27.38
N VAL A 88 7.65 -11.19 -26.31
CA VAL A 88 7.93 -10.74 -24.94
C VAL A 88 9.03 -11.63 -24.37
N ARG A 89 10.23 -11.06 -24.26
CA ARG A 89 11.43 -11.78 -23.78
C ARG A 89 11.60 -11.65 -22.29
N GLU A 90 11.21 -10.51 -21.74
CA GLU A 90 11.36 -10.18 -20.34
C GLU A 90 10.17 -9.38 -19.84
N ILE A 91 9.79 -9.59 -18.58
CA ILE A 91 8.76 -8.81 -17.90
C ILE A 91 9.38 -8.01 -16.75
N ARG A 92 8.89 -6.80 -16.55
CA ARG A 92 9.24 -5.96 -15.42
C ARG A 92 7.98 -5.59 -14.68
N VAL A 93 7.91 -5.88 -13.38
CA VAL A 93 6.76 -5.54 -12.54
C VAL A 93 7.05 -4.23 -11.82
N LEU A 94 6.21 -3.23 -12.03
CA LEU A 94 6.36 -1.86 -11.53
C LEU A 94 5.15 -1.47 -10.68
N ALA A 95 5.33 -0.50 -9.78
CA ALA A 95 4.22 0.15 -9.10
C ALA A 95 3.62 1.26 -9.99
N ALA A 96 2.33 1.52 -9.86
CA ALA A 96 1.64 2.60 -10.57
C ALA A 96 2.25 3.99 -10.34
N VAL A 97 3.00 4.17 -9.26
CA VAL A 97 3.70 5.42 -8.92
C VAL A 97 5.01 5.59 -9.70
N ASP A 98 5.61 4.48 -10.15
CA ASP A 98 6.89 4.48 -10.88
C ASP A 98 6.73 4.50 -12.39
N ALA A 99 5.50 4.42 -12.91
CA ALA A 99 5.24 4.57 -14.32
C ALA A 99 5.55 6.02 -14.75
N PRO A 100 6.36 6.25 -15.81
CA PRO A 100 6.72 7.60 -16.23
C PRO A 100 5.47 8.38 -16.64
N ARG A 101 5.04 9.30 -15.77
CA ARG A 101 4.02 10.29 -16.10
C ARG A 101 4.67 11.41 -16.91
N PRO A 102 4.04 11.91 -17.98
CA PRO A 102 4.50 13.14 -18.59
C PRO A 102 4.40 14.26 -17.56
N SER A 103 5.54 14.84 -17.19
CA SER A 103 5.64 15.93 -16.23
C SER A 103 4.89 17.16 -16.72
N PRO A 104 4.00 17.73 -15.92
CA PRO A 104 3.70 19.13 -15.99
C PRO A 104 4.28 19.85 -14.77
N PHE A 105 5.13 20.82 -15.06
CA PHE A 105 5.54 21.93 -14.21
C PHE A 105 6.49 21.67 -13.03
N LEU A 106 7.74 22.08 -13.25
CA LEU A 106 8.68 22.56 -12.24
C LEU A 106 8.02 23.66 -11.38
N ILE A 107 7.66 23.31 -10.16
CA ILE A 107 7.57 24.26 -9.06
C ILE A 107 8.82 24.04 -8.24
N LEU A 108 9.73 25.01 -8.31
CA LEU A 108 10.88 25.11 -7.41
C LEU A 108 10.35 25.38 -6.01
N ASP A 109 10.27 24.36 -5.19
CA ASP A 109 10.05 24.48 -3.76
C ASP A 109 11.42 24.45 -3.08
N GLU A 110 11.91 25.64 -2.70
CA GLU A 110 13.09 25.78 -1.85
C GLU A 110 12.74 25.39 -0.41
N SER A 111 12.64 24.09 -0.17
CA SER A 111 12.62 23.57 1.20
C SER A 111 14.04 23.26 1.64
N PRO A 112 14.44 23.63 2.88
CA PRO A 112 15.77 23.32 3.38
C PRO A 112 16.00 21.81 3.44
N PRO A 113 17.27 21.34 3.31
CA PRO A 113 17.61 19.93 3.27
C PRO A 113 17.05 19.22 4.51
N PRO A 114 16.41 18.04 4.37
CA PRO A 114 15.84 17.33 5.49
C PRO A 114 16.96 16.90 6.45
N ALA A 115 16.84 17.33 7.70
CA ALA A 115 17.62 16.76 8.79
C ALA A 115 17.48 15.23 8.73
N GLU A 116 18.55 14.51 9.03
CA GLU A 116 18.60 13.04 9.05
C GLU A 116 17.36 12.49 9.78
N ARG A 117 16.41 11.99 8.99
CA ARG A 117 15.17 11.43 9.54
C ARG A 117 15.49 10.04 10.05
N ASP A 118 15.13 9.78 11.31
CA ASP A 118 15.10 8.42 11.85
C ASP A 118 14.31 7.53 10.87
N PRO A 119 14.92 6.50 10.28
CA PRO A 119 14.26 5.62 9.30
C PRO A 119 13.03 4.90 9.89
N ASN A 120 12.88 4.90 11.22
CA ASN A 120 11.73 4.36 11.93
C ASN A 120 10.71 5.43 12.36
N ALA A 121 10.97 6.72 12.11
CA ALA A 121 10.01 7.76 12.43
C ALA A 121 8.76 7.63 11.54
N PRO A 122 7.55 7.74 12.10
CA PRO A 122 6.33 7.68 11.30
C PRO A 122 6.28 8.86 10.32
N ASN A 123 6.14 8.54 9.05
CA ASN A 123 6.06 9.56 8.00
C ASN A 123 4.59 9.95 7.78
N PHE A 124 4.11 10.92 8.55
CA PHE A 124 2.77 11.46 8.37
C PHE A 124 2.75 12.57 7.33
N ASP A 125 1.77 12.54 6.42
CA ASP A 125 1.56 13.61 5.46
C ASP A 125 1.20 14.91 6.22
N PRO A 126 1.96 16.00 6.07
CA PRO A 126 1.72 17.26 6.79
C PRO A 126 0.38 17.92 6.46
N ARG A 127 -0.25 17.54 5.35
CA ARG A 127 -1.57 18.04 4.92
C ARG A 127 -2.72 17.40 5.70
N TYR A 128 -2.52 16.20 6.25
CA TYR A 128 -3.56 15.43 6.94
C TYR A 128 -3.57 15.75 8.42
N ARG A 129 -4.26 16.84 8.77
CA ARG A 129 -4.42 17.33 10.13
C ARG A 129 -5.90 17.46 10.48
N PHE A 130 -6.25 17.55 11.77
CA PHE A 130 -7.64 17.76 12.17
C PHE A 130 -8.20 19.10 11.65
N GLU A 131 -7.36 20.14 11.56
CA GLU A 131 -7.75 21.47 11.06
C GLU A 131 -8.14 21.47 9.60
N THR A 132 -7.60 20.54 8.81
CA THR A 132 -7.89 20.40 7.37
C THR A 132 -8.93 19.31 7.09
N PHE A 133 -9.38 18.59 8.12
CA PHE A 133 -10.41 17.56 7.96
C PHE A 133 -11.80 18.16 7.92
N ILE A 134 -12.54 17.91 6.86
CA ILE A 134 -13.91 18.43 6.71
C ILE A 134 -14.86 17.53 7.51
N VAL A 135 -15.41 18.10 8.58
CA VAL A 135 -16.39 17.42 9.43
C VAL A 135 -17.81 17.67 8.93
N GLY A 136 -18.61 16.61 8.82
CA GLY A 136 -20.02 16.65 8.51
C GLY A 136 -20.77 15.57 9.30
N LYS A 137 -22.10 15.56 9.23
CA LYS A 137 -22.96 14.61 10.00
C LYS A 137 -22.57 13.15 9.84
N ALA A 138 -22.01 12.78 8.69
CA ALA A 138 -21.66 11.38 8.39
C ALA A 138 -20.34 10.92 9.04
N ASN A 139 -19.45 11.85 9.43
CA ASN A 139 -18.12 11.52 9.97
C ASN A 139 -17.80 12.21 11.30
N GLU A 140 -18.74 12.96 11.86
CA GLU A 140 -18.58 13.71 13.11
C GLU A 140 -18.17 12.81 14.29
N VAL A 141 -18.79 11.65 14.41
CA VAL A 141 -18.46 10.66 15.46
C VAL A 141 -17.03 10.16 15.30
N ALA A 142 -16.63 9.83 14.08
CA ALA A 142 -15.27 9.37 13.80
C ALA A 142 -14.23 10.46 14.07
N ALA A 143 -14.49 11.72 13.66
CA ALA A 143 -13.62 12.86 13.91
C ALA A 143 -13.48 13.14 15.40
N THR A 144 -14.58 13.15 16.15
CA THR A 144 -14.59 13.38 17.60
C THR A 144 -13.85 12.28 18.34
N ALA A 145 -14.10 11.00 18.02
CA ALA A 145 -13.40 9.87 18.62
C ALA A 145 -11.91 9.92 18.32
N ALA A 146 -11.52 10.21 17.08
CA ALA A 146 -10.14 10.35 16.66
C ALA A 146 -9.42 11.47 17.46
N GLN A 147 -10.05 12.64 17.57
CA GLN A 147 -9.51 13.76 18.31
C GLN A 147 -9.39 13.46 19.81
N THR A 148 -10.41 12.84 20.41
CA THR A 148 -10.38 12.39 21.80
C THR A 148 -9.24 11.42 22.06
N LEU A 149 -9.05 10.41 21.19
CA LEU A 149 -7.94 9.46 21.32
C LEU A 149 -6.58 10.13 21.22
N ALA A 150 -6.44 11.15 20.35
CA ALA A 150 -5.16 11.85 20.17
C ALA A 150 -4.80 12.81 21.28
N THR A 151 -5.79 13.39 21.99
CA THR A 151 -5.57 14.48 22.97
C THR A 151 -5.70 14.07 24.42
N SER A 152 -6.57 13.11 24.73
CA SER A 152 -6.86 12.72 26.11
C SER A 152 -5.76 11.85 26.69
N GLN A 153 -5.46 12.00 27.99
CA GLN A 153 -4.51 11.13 28.69
C GLN A 153 -5.08 9.71 28.89
N THR A 154 -6.36 9.61 29.19
CA THR A 154 -7.09 8.35 29.34
C THR A 154 -8.24 8.29 28.33
N VAL A 155 -8.39 7.18 27.66
CA VAL A 155 -9.44 6.97 26.64
C VAL A 155 -10.34 5.83 27.11
N GLY A 156 -11.64 6.08 27.11
CA GLY A 156 -12.66 5.09 27.52
C GLY A 156 -12.90 4.00 26.47
N PHE A 157 -12.22 4.04 25.35
CA PHE A 157 -12.33 3.07 24.25
C PHE A 157 -10.96 2.78 23.61
N ASN A 158 -10.70 1.51 23.38
CA ASN A 158 -9.49 1.02 22.71
C ASN A 158 -9.75 -0.43 22.28
N PRO A 159 -9.63 -0.77 21.00
CA PRO A 159 -9.13 0.03 19.87
C PRO A 159 -10.16 1.06 19.35
N LEU A 160 -9.69 2.07 18.62
CA LEU A 160 -10.52 2.87 17.74
C LEU A 160 -10.54 2.22 16.34
N PHE A 161 -11.71 1.76 15.92
CA PHE A 161 -11.91 1.21 14.60
C PHE A 161 -12.67 2.20 13.71
N ILE A 162 -12.01 2.70 12.66
CA ILE A 162 -12.58 3.65 11.71
C ILE A 162 -12.94 2.91 10.43
N HIS A 163 -14.23 2.74 10.21
CA HIS A 163 -14.77 2.04 9.04
C HIS A 163 -15.45 3.01 8.08
N GLY A 164 -15.30 2.78 6.78
CA GLY A 164 -16.00 3.56 5.74
C GLY A 164 -15.42 3.34 4.36
N GLY A 165 -16.20 3.53 3.33
CA GLY A 165 -15.78 3.36 1.94
C GLY A 165 -14.54 4.16 1.55
N THR A 166 -13.95 3.83 0.42
CA THR A 166 -12.77 4.51 -0.13
C THR A 166 -13.02 6.01 -0.33
N GLY A 167 -12.01 6.84 -0.09
CA GLY A 167 -12.11 8.31 -0.23
C GLY A 167 -12.86 9.04 0.89
N ARG A 168 -13.26 8.36 1.97
CA ARG A 168 -13.98 8.97 3.10
C ARG A 168 -13.08 9.63 4.16
N GLY A 169 -11.77 9.70 3.93
CA GLY A 169 -10.84 10.37 4.83
C GLY A 169 -10.31 9.52 5.99
N LYS A 170 -10.38 8.18 5.94
CA LYS A 170 -9.85 7.29 6.97
C LYS A 170 -8.35 7.51 7.21
N THR A 171 -7.55 7.45 6.15
CA THR A 171 -6.10 7.71 6.20
C THR A 171 -5.80 9.13 6.68
N HIS A 172 -6.62 10.13 6.31
CA HIS A 172 -6.50 11.49 6.81
C HIS A 172 -6.65 11.54 8.34
N LEU A 173 -7.71 10.92 8.89
CA LEU A 173 -7.90 10.84 10.35
C LEU A 173 -6.77 10.10 11.03
N LEU A 174 -6.29 9.01 10.44
CA LEU A 174 -5.18 8.24 10.99
C LEU A 174 -3.90 9.08 11.10
N HIS A 175 -3.54 9.85 10.07
CA HIS A 175 -2.41 10.78 10.11
C HIS A 175 -2.64 11.94 11.08
N ALA A 176 -3.84 12.51 11.13
CA ALA A 176 -4.19 13.58 12.06
C ALA A 176 -4.05 13.13 13.53
N ILE A 177 -4.46 11.89 13.84
CA ILE A 177 -4.24 11.28 15.15
C ILE A 177 -2.74 11.21 15.45
N GLY A 178 -1.93 10.69 14.54
CA GLY A 178 -0.50 10.55 14.71
C GLY A 178 0.21 11.88 14.96
N HIS A 179 -0.08 12.91 14.16
CA HIS A 179 0.45 14.25 14.33
C HIS A 179 0.11 14.83 15.71
N THR A 180 -1.17 14.78 16.09
CA THR A 180 -1.66 15.37 17.33
C THR A 180 -1.14 14.62 18.55
N PHE A 181 -1.07 13.30 18.48
CA PHE A 181 -0.54 12.48 19.55
C PHE A 181 0.93 12.77 19.83
N LEU A 182 1.76 12.87 18.78
CA LEU A 182 3.19 13.22 18.93
C LEU A 182 3.38 14.64 19.47
N ALA A 183 2.55 15.59 19.05
CA ALA A 183 2.61 16.96 19.54
C ALA A 183 2.30 17.05 21.05
N ASN A 184 1.35 16.24 21.54
CA ASN A 184 0.90 16.26 22.92
C ASN A 184 1.74 15.35 23.85
N ASN A 185 2.47 14.38 23.30
CA ASN A 185 3.21 13.38 24.07
C ASN A 185 4.68 13.36 23.60
N ARG A 186 5.49 14.27 24.16
CA ARG A 186 6.92 14.35 23.82
C ARG A 186 7.64 13.05 24.17
N GLY A 187 8.35 12.48 23.21
CA GLY A 187 9.08 11.24 23.39
C GLY A 187 8.22 9.97 23.24
N ALA A 188 6.93 10.10 22.97
CA ALA A 188 6.08 8.95 22.69
C ALA A 188 6.51 8.25 21.39
N ARG A 189 6.44 6.93 21.42
CA ARG A 189 6.72 6.09 20.26
C ARG A 189 5.44 5.79 19.50
N VAL A 190 5.34 6.34 18.30
CA VAL A 190 4.23 6.04 17.38
C VAL A 190 4.72 5.15 16.26
N VAL A 191 4.01 4.05 16.02
CA VAL A 191 4.24 3.17 14.86
C VAL A 191 3.03 3.29 13.94
N SER A 192 3.28 3.60 12.67
CA SER A 192 2.24 3.70 11.65
C SER A 192 2.62 2.87 10.44
N MET A 193 1.70 2.02 10.00
CA MET A 193 1.90 1.20 8.80
C MET A 193 0.56 0.78 8.18
N SER A 194 0.59 0.41 6.90
CA SER A 194 -0.55 -0.29 6.30
C SER A 194 -0.56 -1.75 6.74
N ALA A 195 -1.73 -2.39 6.67
CA ALA A 195 -1.86 -3.81 6.91
C ALA A 195 -1.01 -4.66 5.93
N GLU A 196 -0.81 -4.18 4.72
CA GLU A 196 0.10 -4.78 3.75
C GLU A 196 1.56 -4.74 4.23
N LYS A 197 2.02 -3.58 4.72
CA LYS A 197 3.38 -3.43 5.27
C LYS A 197 3.58 -4.32 6.51
N PHE A 198 2.58 -4.39 7.39
CA PHE A 198 2.59 -5.34 8.52
C PHE A 198 2.87 -6.75 8.04
N MET A 199 2.15 -7.21 7.03
CA MET A 199 2.28 -8.56 6.49
C MET A 199 3.67 -8.82 5.90
N VAL A 200 4.21 -7.87 5.15
CA VAL A 200 5.57 -7.98 4.59
C VAL A 200 6.60 -8.15 5.69
N GLU A 201 6.55 -7.24 6.67
CA GLU A 201 7.51 -7.24 7.77
C GLU A 201 7.38 -8.50 8.63
N PHE A 202 6.15 -8.98 8.84
CA PHE A 202 5.91 -10.24 9.55
C PHE A 202 6.48 -11.45 8.80
N ILE A 203 6.23 -11.55 7.47
CA ILE A 203 6.77 -12.65 6.67
C ILE A 203 8.31 -12.59 6.62
N ARG A 204 8.88 -11.39 6.52
CA ARG A 204 10.32 -11.21 6.61
C ARG A 204 10.86 -11.69 7.95
N ALA A 205 10.23 -11.27 9.05
CA ALA A 205 10.60 -11.71 10.39
C ALA A 205 10.51 -13.25 10.57
N LEU A 206 9.53 -13.90 9.92
CA LEU A 206 9.45 -15.36 9.88
C LEU A 206 10.63 -15.98 9.14
N LYS A 207 11.03 -15.45 7.98
CA LYS A 207 12.18 -15.94 7.21
C LYS A 207 13.50 -15.74 7.94
N ASP A 208 13.63 -14.62 8.63
CA ASP A 208 14.83 -14.23 9.35
C ASP A 208 14.88 -14.83 10.78
N ASN A 209 13.85 -15.62 11.19
CA ASN A 209 13.67 -16.16 12.55
C ASN A 209 13.66 -15.09 13.64
N ASP A 210 13.24 -13.85 13.33
CA ASP A 210 13.18 -12.71 14.25
C ASP A 210 11.75 -12.21 14.49
N THR A 211 10.80 -13.11 14.67
CA THR A 211 9.40 -12.74 15.00
C THR A 211 9.29 -12.05 16.36
N ILE A 212 10.20 -12.35 17.28
CA ILE A 212 10.22 -11.74 18.61
C ILE A 212 10.59 -10.26 18.51
N GLY A 213 11.63 -9.91 17.76
CA GLY A 213 12.04 -8.52 17.55
C GLY A 213 10.96 -7.70 16.84
N PHE A 214 10.31 -8.27 15.84
CA PHE A 214 9.16 -7.65 15.17
C PHE A 214 8.02 -7.34 16.15
N LYS A 215 7.60 -8.32 16.95
CA LYS A 215 6.55 -8.16 17.97
C LYS A 215 6.93 -7.13 19.03
N GLN A 216 8.17 -7.18 19.53
CA GLN A 216 8.65 -6.22 20.52
C GLN A 216 8.60 -4.78 20.00
N ARG A 217 8.94 -4.55 18.74
CA ARG A 217 8.85 -3.23 18.12
C ARG A 217 7.42 -2.70 18.12
N LEU A 218 6.43 -3.52 17.78
CA LEU A 218 5.03 -3.12 17.79
C LEU A 218 4.50 -2.89 19.22
N ARG A 219 4.84 -3.79 20.14
CA ARG A 219 4.43 -3.70 21.55
C ARG A 219 5.04 -2.51 22.30
N SER A 220 6.20 -2.03 21.84
CA SER A 220 6.85 -0.84 22.45
C SER A 220 6.23 0.48 22.01
N ALA A 221 5.30 0.48 21.05
CA ALA A 221 4.59 1.67 20.62
C ALA A 221 3.60 2.14 21.69
N ASP A 222 3.56 3.44 21.97
CA ASP A 222 2.52 4.06 22.79
C ASP A 222 1.23 4.25 22.01
N LEU A 223 1.36 4.39 20.67
CA LEU A 223 0.26 4.44 19.72
C LEU A 223 0.63 3.63 18.49
N LEU A 224 -0.20 2.65 18.13
CA LEU A 224 -0.11 1.90 16.88
C LEU A 224 -1.26 2.28 15.95
N LEU A 225 -0.91 2.63 14.72
CA LEU A 225 -1.82 3.02 13.66
C LEU A 225 -1.72 2.02 12.51
N ILE A 226 -2.81 1.32 12.20
CA ILE A 226 -2.88 0.34 11.10
C ILE A 226 -3.91 0.79 10.08
N ASP A 227 -3.46 1.06 8.87
CA ASP A 227 -4.34 1.45 7.77
C ASP A 227 -4.75 0.23 6.94
N ASP A 228 -6.01 0.22 6.50
CA ASP A 228 -6.57 -0.71 5.53
C ASP A 228 -6.46 -2.20 5.94
N VAL A 229 -6.96 -2.54 7.13
CA VAL A 229 -6.86 -3.90 7.70
C VAL A 229 -7.52 -4.99 6.84
N GLN A 230 -8.40 -4.63 5.91
CA GLN A 230 -9.05 -5.58 5.00
C GLN A 230 -8.04 -6.39 4.15
N PHE A 231 -6.83 -5.90 3.95
CA PHE A 231 -5.79 -6.62 3.20
C PHE A 231 -5.22 -7.85 3.93
N ILE A 232 -5.46 -7.96 5.24
CA ILE A 232 -5.09 -9.17 6.03
C ILE A 232 -6.17 -10.25 5.92
N ALA A 233 -7.41 -9.90 5.59
CA ALA A 233 -8.52 -10.82 5.55
C ALA A 233 -8.28 -11.99 4.58
N GLY A 234 -8.60 -13.22 5.03
CA GLY A 234 -8.45 -14.45 4.24
C GLY A 234 -7.03 -15.00 4.16
N LYS A 235 -6.12 -14.54 5.03
CA LYS A 235 -4.74 -15.04 5.17
C LYS A 235 -4.57 -15.64 6.57
N ASP A 236 -5.13 -16.82 6.79
CA ASP A 236 -5.43 -17.40 8.10
C ASP A 236 -4.28 -17.28 9.13
N SER A 237 -3.07 -17.75 8.80
CA SER A 237 -1.94 -17.67 9.74
C SER A 237 -1.45 -16.25 10.04
N THR A 238 -1.45 -15.37 9.05
CA THR A 238 -1.06 -13.95 9.23
C THR A 238 -2.15 -13.19 9.97
N GLN A 239 -3.41 -13.51 9.69
CA GLN A 239 -4.56 -12.91 10.37
C GLN A 239 -4.59 -13.27 11.85
N GLU A 240 -4.36 -14.54 12.19
CA GLU A 240 -4.30 -15.02 13.57
C GLU A 240 -3.18 -14.30 14.34
N GLU A 241 -1.98 -14.23 13.77
CA GLU A 241 -0.85 -13.55 14.39
C GLU A 241 -1.06 -12.05 14.53
N PHE A 242 -1.70 -11.42 13.55
CA PHE A 242 -2.12 -10.02 13.64
C PHE A 242 -3.02 -9.79 14.84
N PHE A 243 -4.08 -10.58 14.99
CA PHE A 243 -5.01 -10.45 16.11
C PHE A 243 -4.33 -10.71 17.47
N HIS A 244 -3.42 -11.69 17.55
CA HIS A 244 -2.63 -11.92 18.76
C HIS A 244 -1.81 -10.70 19.12
N THR A 245 -1.08 -10.12 18.17
CA THR A 245 -0.25 -8.92 18.38
C THR A 245 -1.11 -7.72 18.80
N MET A 246 -2.26 -7.51 18.16
CA MET A 246 -3.18 -6.41 18.52
C MET A 246 -3.74 -6.57 19.93
N ASN A 247 -4.15 -7.78 20.32
CA ASN A 247 -4.65 -8.07 21.65
C ASN A 247 -3.59 -7.81 22.73
N GLU A 248 -2.33 -8.16 22.49
CA GLU A 248 -1.23 -7.88 23.41
C GLU A 248 -0.99 -6.36 23.60
N ILE A 249 -1.08 -5.58 22.52
CA ILE A 249 -0.95 -4.11 22.56
C ILE A 249 -2.08 -3.50 23.38
N ILE A 250 -3.32 -3.93 23.17
CA ILE A 250 -4.49 -3.48 23.92
C ILE A 250 -4.35 -3.85 25.41
N THR A 251 -3.97 -5.09 25.70
CA THR A 251 -3.79 -5.58 27.09
C THR A 251 -2.67 -4.84 27.80
N ALA A 252 -1.64 -4.40 27.09
CA ALA A 252 -0.57 -3.55 27.63
C ALA A 252 -1.01 -2.08 27.86
N GLY A 253 -2.28 -1.74 27.61
CA GLY A 253 -2.81 -0.39 27.75
C GLY A 253 -2.33 0.60 26.69
N ARG A 254 -1.75 0.11 25.59
CA ARG A 254 -1.29 0.94 24.48
C ARG A 254 -2.44 1.28 23.55
N ARG A 255 -2.38 2.43 22.88
CA ARG A 255 -3.45 2.88 21.98
C ARG A 255 -3.33 2.21 20.61
N LEU A 256 -4.46 1.77 20.11
CA LEU A 256 -4.56 1.13 18.81
C LEU A 256 -5.65 1.81 17.97
N VAL A 257 -5.29 2.20 16.76
CA VAL A 257 -6.23 2.70 15.75
C VAL A 257 -6.13 1.83 14.51
N ILE A 258 -7.26 1.41 14.01
CA ILE A 258 -7.36 0.54 12.82
C ILE A 258 -8.35 1.18 11.85
N THR A 259 -8.03 1.18 10.57
CA THR A 259 -8.97 1.58 9.52
C THR A 259 -9.36 0.40 8.62
N SER A 260 -10.55 0.47 8.04
CA SER A 260 -11.02 -0.50 7.04
C SER A 260 -11.98 0.15 6.04
N ASP A 261 -12.02 -0.37 4.82
CA ASP A 261 -13.03 -0.01 3.82
C ASP A 261 -14.24 -0.95 3.81
N ARG A 262 -14.20 -2.06 4.56
CA ARG A 262 -15.21 -3.12 4.67
C ARG A 262 -15.55 -3.40 6.11
#